data_3196457fb2a8fec67eb334738abe72ac
#
_entry.id   3196457fb2a8fec67eb334738abe72ac
#
_cell.length_a   1.000
_cell.length_b   1.000
_cell.length_c   1.000
_cell.angle_alpha   90.00
_cell.angle_beta   90.00
_cell.angle_gamma   90.00
#
_symmetry.space_group_name_H-M   'P 1'
#
loop_
_entity.id
_entity.type
_entity.pdbx_description
1 polymer ?
#
loop_
_entity_poly.entity_id
_entity_poly.type
_entity_poly.pdbx_seq_one_letter_code
_entity_poly.pdbx_strand_id
1 'polypeptide(L)'
;MRKKFAVLFTDSAREFKKVRTVTACGLFAALALVLNSFSIQLGPYLRIGVSGLPNEMVDVLFGPVAGGLFAAAMDLLKLMIYPSGAWIPGLTLNCLLAGLIYGSFLYRRPTSFWRILAAELTVALLVNVALGTFWLSQFYGKAFLVMLPARLIKNLVKAPVDALILYLVMRVLERAGVFRMLKIFRPAPRSVWGRTKIRGTEKNGD
;
A
#
# COMPACT_ATOMS: atom_id res chain seq x y z
N MET A 1 -5.02 19.00 10.47
CA MET A 1 -4.53 17.84 9.71
C MET A 1 -3.56 16.95 10.50
N ARG A 2 -2.59 17.47 11.22
CA ARG A 2 -1.59 16.71 12.02
C ARG A 2 -2.19 15.69 13.00
N LYS A 3 -3.25 16.04 13.75
CA LYS A 3 -3.89 15.13 14.73
C LYS A 3 -4.53 13.89 14.08
N LYS A 4 -5.05 14.00 12.83
CA LYS A 4 -5.65 12.86 12.13
C LYS A 4 -4.59 11.85 11.65
N PHE A 5 -3.41 12.32 11.23
CA PHE A 5 -2.29 11.43 10.86
C PHE A 5 -1.75 10.67 12.08
N ALA A 6 -1.51 11.34 13.19
CA ALA A 6 -1.02 10.68 14.40
C ALA A 6 -1.98 9.57 14.90
N VAL A 7 -3.28 9.77 14.80
CA VAL A 7 -4.29 8.76 15.17
C VAL A 7 -4.23 7.55 14.23
N LEU A 8 -4.01 7.74 12.91
CA LEU A 8 -3.88 6.64 11.97
C LEU A 8 -2.68 5.74 12.29
N PHE A 9 -1.55 6.34 12.68
CA PHE A 9 -0.33 5.59 13.04
C PHE A 9 -0.50 4.82 14.35
N THR A 10 -1.07 5.45 15.38
CA THR A 10 -1.34 4.77 16.67
C THR A 10 -2.37 3.67 16.54
N ASP A 11 -3.42 3.85 15.76
CA ASP A 11 -4.43 2.83 15.51
C ASP A 11 -3.83 1.65 14.75
N SER A 12 -3.02 1.89 13.72
CA SER A 12 -2.34 0.85 12.95
C SER A 12 -1.36 0.04 13.81
N ALA A 13 -0.59 0.70 14.68
CA ALA A 13 0.32 0.01 15.61
C ALA A 13 -0.43 -0.88 16.63
N ARG A 14 -1.63 -0.47 17.06
CA ARG A 14 -2.49 -1.29 17.94
C ARG A 14 -3.10 -2.47 17.20
N GLU A 15 -3.44 -2.33 15.92
CA GLU A 15 -3.96 -3.43 15.09
C GLU A 15 -2.94 -4.57 14.98
N PHE A 16 -1.65 -4.28 14.90
CA PHE A 16 -0.58 -5.28 14.78
C PHE A 16 -0.49 -6.22 16.01
N LYS A 17 -0.96 -5.77 17.19
CA LYS A 17 -0.99 -6.60 18.41
C LYS A 17 -2.12 -7.63 18.42
N LYS A 18 -3.05 -7.57 17.48
CA LYS A 18 -4.17 -8.52 17.41
C LYS A 18 -3.75 -9.79 16.67
N VAL A 19 -3.97 -10.96 17.28
CA VAL A 19 -3.66 -12.27 16.68
C VAL A 19 -4.30 -12.40 15.29
N ARG A 20 -5.53 -11.93 15.11
CA ARG A 20 -6.22 -11.93 13.81
C ARG A 20 -5.44 -11.17 12.72
N THR A 21 -4.83 -10.06 13.05
CA THR A 21 -4.02 -9.27 12.10
C THR A 21 -2.78 -10.04 11.71
N VAL A 22 -2.09 -10.65 12.68
CA VAL A 22 -0.88 -11.43 12.43
C VAL A 22 -1.20 -12.67 11.57
N THR A 23 -2.30 -13.35 11.85
CA THR A 23 -2.75 -14.51 11.04
C THR A 23 -3.09 -14.09 9.61
N ALA A 24 -3.79 -12.96 9.43
CA ALA A 24 -4.09 -12.44 8.10
C ALA A 24 -2.81 -12.02 7.35
N CYS A 25 -1.86 -11.37 8.03
CA CYS A 25 -0.56 -11.05 7.45
C CYS A 25 0.19 -12.32 7.01
N GLY A 26 0.16 -13.40 7.82
CA GLY A 26 0.74 -14.69 7.44
C GLY A 26 0.12 -15.27 6.17
N LEU A 27 -1.21 -15.19 6.03
CA LEU A 27 -1.90 -15.63 4.83
C LEU A 27 -1.53 -14.78 3.60
N PHE A 28 -1.48 -13.45 3.74
CA PHE A 28 -1.04 -12.56 2.67
C PHE A 28 0.44 -12.75 2.32
N ALA A 29 1.28 -13.08 3.31
CA ALA A 29 2.68 -13.41 3.06
C ALA A 29 2.82 -14.68 2.21
N ALA A 30 2.12 -15.74 2.55
CA ALA A 30 2.10 -16.96 1.76
C ALA A 30 1.59 -16.70 0.34
N LEU A 31 0.51 -15.94 0.18
CA LEU A 31 -0.02 -15.55 -1.12
C LEU A 31 0.98 -14.73 -1.93
N ALA A 32 1.68 -13.77 -1.30
CA ALA A 32 2.70 -12.96 -1.97
C ALA A 32 3.90 -13.79 -2.45
N LEU A 33 4.31 -14.80 -1.69
CA LEU A 33 5.38 -15.73 -2.07
C LEU A 33 4.97 -16.61 -3.25
N VAL A 34 3.75 -17.14 -3.23
CA VAL A 34 3.20 -17.93 -4.34
C VAL A 34 3.09 -17.06 -5.61
N LEU A 35 2.54 -15.87 -5.51
CA LEU A 35 2.44 -14.94 -6.65
C LEU A 35 3.82 -14.47 -7.15
N ASN A 36 4.81 -14.44 -6.28
CA ASN A 36 6.18 -14.11 -6.68
C ASN A 36 6.78 -15.18 -7.60
N SER A 37 6.41 -16.45 -7.43
CA SER A 37 6.84 -17.56 -8.31
C SER A 37 6.29 -17.40 -9.73
N PHE A 38 5.14 -16.77 -9.89
CA PHE A 38 4.53 -16.48 -11.20
C PHE A 38 5.01 -15.16 -11.83
N SER A 39 5.96 -14.47 -11.21
CA SER A 39 6.49 -13.24 -11.79
C SER A 39 7.43 -13.53 -12.96
N ILE A 40 7.16 -12.89 -14.10
CA ILE A 40 7.96 -13.03 -15.33
C ILE A 40 9.07 -11.99 -15.31
N GLN A 41 10.31 -12.44 -15.45
CA GLN A 41 11.46 -11.55 -15.63
C GLN A 41 11.69 -11.33 -17.12
N LEU A 42 11.38 -10.14 -17.62
CA LEU A 42 11.59 -9.73 -19.02
C LEU A 42 12.96 -9.09 -19.25
N GLY A 43 13.91 -9.33 -18.35
CA GLY A 43 15.27 -8.81 -18.43
C GLY A 43 15.88 -8.54 -17.07
N PRO A 44 17.16 -8.14 -17.01
CA PRO A 44 17.87 -7.95 -15.74
C PRO A 44 17.30 -6.82 -14.87
N TYR A 45 16.50 -5.91 -15.46
CA TYR A 45 15.93 -4.76 -14.77
C TYR A 45 14.40 -4.70 -14.82
N LEU A 46 13.74 -5.60 -15.57
CA LEU A 46 12.30 -5.58 -15.76
C LEU A 46 11.67 -6.86 -15.22
N ARG A 47 11.08 -6.76 -14.05
CA ARG A 47 10.25 -7.81 -13.45
C ARG A 47 8.80 -7.35 -13.45
N ILE A 48 7.93 -8.09 -14.13
CA ILE A 48 6.50 -7.88 -14.14
C ILE A 48 5.87 -9.01 -13.33
N GLY A 49 5.14 -8.65 -12.29
CA GLY A 49 4.47 -9.63 -11.43
C GLY A 49 3.49 -8.93 -10.48
N VAL A 50 2.43 -9.63 -10.17
CA VAL A 50 1.37 -9.19 -9.25
C VAL A 50 1.68 -9.45 -7.77
N SER A 51 2.93 -9.82 -7.46
CA SER A 51 3.36 -10.15 -6.10
C SER A 51 3.40 -8.94 -5.13
N GLY A 52 3.18 -7.74 -5.62
CA GLY A 52 3.00 -6.53 -4.82
C GLY A 52 1.60 -6.39 -4.24
N LEU A 53 0.58 -6.90 -4.93
CA LEU A 53 -0.82 -6.77 -4.52
C LEU A 53 -1.13 -7.23 -3.09
N PRO A 54 -0.65 -8.39 -2.60
CA PRO A 54 -0.89 -8.77 -1.22
C PRO A 54 -0.28 -7.80 -0.20
N ASN A 55 0.87 -7.18 -0.51
CA ASN A 55 1.48 -6.16 0.35
C ASN A 55 0.58 -4.92 0.41
N GLU A 56 0.16 -4.41 -0.75
CA GLU A 56 -0.74 -3.25 -0.86
C GLU A 56 -2.08 -3.52 -0.16
N MET A 57 -2.58 -4.76 -0.20
CA MET A 57 -3.78 -5.15 0.53
C MET A 57 -3.58 -5.08 2.05
N VAL A 58 -2.44 -5.52 2.56
CA VAL A 58 -2.09 -5.39 3.98
C VAL A 58 -2.02 -3.91 4.37
N ASP A 59 -1.44 -3.05 3.53
CA ASP A 59 -1.38 -1.61 3.74
C ASP A 59 -2.77 -0.98 3.85
N VAL A 60 -3.70 -1.39 2.98
CA VAL A 60 -5.08 -0.90 2.98
C VAL A 60 -5.87 -1.39 4.20
N LEU A 61 -5.69 -2.65 4.59
CA LEU A 61 -6.45 -3.30 5.64
C LEU A 61 -5.97 -2.90 7.04
N PHE A 62 -4.67 -2.92 7.27
CA PHE A 62 -4.08 -2.77 8.60
C PHE A 62 -3.37 -1.42 8.82
N GLY A 63 -3.22 -0.64 7.76
CA GLY A 63 -2.72 0.73 7.81
C GLY A 63 -1.20 0.86 7.71
N PRO A 64 -0.68 2.11 7.83
CA PRO A 64 0.68 2.44 7.42
C PRO A 64 1.77 1.72 8.23
N VAL A 65 1.60 1.59 9.55
CA VAL A 65 2.65 0.97 10.39
C VAL A 65 2.71 -0.53 10.17
N ALA A 66 1.53 -1.19 10.19
CA ALA A 66 1.47 -2.63 9.99
C ALA A 66 1.90 -3.02 8.57
N GLY A 67 1.45 -2.27 7.57
CA GLY A 67 1.81 -2.48 6.17
C GLY A 67 3.29 -2.23 5.90
N GLY A 68 3.86 -1.13 6.38
CA GLY A 68 5.29 -0.84 6.21
C GLY A 68 6.19 -1.91 6.83
N LEU A 69 5.89 -2.35 8.06
CA LEU A 69 6.63 -3.43 8.71
C LEU A 69 6.46 -4.76 7.96
N PHE A 70 5.25 -5.06 7.51
CA PHE A 70 4.97 -6.24 6.69
C PHE A 70 5.75 -6.21 5.39
N ALA A 71 5.75 -5.09 4.67
CA ALA A 71 6.47 -4.93 3.41
C ALA A 71 7.99 -5.11 3.58
N ALA A 72 8.57 -4.57 4.65
CA ALA A 72 9.97 -4.78 4.98
C ALA A 72 10.29 -6.25 5.32
N ALA A 73 9.44 -6.91 6.11
CA ALA A 73 9.59 -8.33 6.43
C ALA A 73 9.47 -9.20 5.17
N MET A 74 8.53 -8.87 4.27
CA MET A 74 8.34 -9.58 3.00
C MET A 74 9.51 -9.41 2.04
N ASP A 75 10.18 -8.26 2.05
CA ASP A 75 11.39 -8.03 1.26
C ASP A 75 12.51 -8.98 1.71
N LEU A 76 12.73 -9.09 3.03
CA LEU A 76 13.71 -10.02 3.59
C LEU A 76 13.35 -11.49 3.31
N LEU A 77 12.08 -11.86 3.49
CA LEU A 77 11.61 -13.23 3.20
C LEU A 77 11.80 -13.59 1.72
N LYS A 78 11.44 -12.68 0.81
CA LYS A 78 11.64 -12.90 -0.63
C LYS A 78 13.11 -13.05 -0.98
N LEU A 79 13.99 -12.30 -0.35
CA LEU A 79 15.43 -12.41 -0.56
C LEU A 79 15.99 -13.76 -0.08
N MET A 80 15.50 -14.27 1.06
CA MET A 80 15.93 -15.58 1.59
C MET A 80 15.45 -16.75 0.73
N ILE A 81 14.23 -16.67 0.17
CA ILE A 81 13.65 -17.76 -0.64
C ILE A 81 14.07 -17.67 -2.11
N TYR A 82 14.20 -16.47 -2.63
CA TYR A 82 14.56 -16.18 -4.02
C TYR A 82 15.74 -15.23 -4.09
N PRO A 83 16.98 -15.70 -3.83
CA PRO A 83 18.16 -14.84 -3.83
C PRO A 83 18.39 -14.30 -5.25
N SER A 84 18.05 -13.04 -5.47
CA SER A 84 18.17 -12.35 -6.75
C SER A 84 19.31 -11.32 -6.79
N GLY A 85 20.26 -11.42 -5.87
CA GLY A 85 21.42 -10.52 -5.78
C GLY A 85 21.82 -10.22 -4.33
N ALA A 86 22.74 -9.28 -4.17
CA ALA A 86 23.19 -8.83 -2.86
C ALA A 86 22.06 -8.09 -2.11
N TRP A 87 21.96 -8.33 -0.82
CA TRP A 87 21.05 -7.58 0.02
C TRP A 87 21.48 -6.12 0.15
N ILE A 88 20.59 -5.22 -0.22
CA ILE A 88 20.80 -3.78 -0.11
C ILE A 88 19.82 -3.24 0.93
N PRO A 89 20.28 -2.86 2.15
CA PRO A 89 19.40 -2.38 3.23
C PRO A 89 18.50 -1.21 2.81
N GLY A 90 18.99 -0.37 1.90
CA GLY A 90 18.23 0.75 1.34
C GLY A 90 16.98 0.32 0.57
N LEU A 91 16.98 -0.84 -0.08
CA LEU A 91 15.79 -1.37 -0.77
C LEU A 91 14.73 -1.85 0.22
N THR A 92 15.14 -2.46 1.34
CA THR A 92 14.22 -2.83 2.42
C THR A 92 13.59 -1.58 3.05
N LEU A 93 14.38 -0.50 3.23
CA LEU A 93 13.84 0.80 3.67
C LEU A 93 12.81 1.36 2.66
N ASN A 94 13.06 1.20 1.37
CA ASN A 94 12.10 1.60 0.34
C ASN A 94 10.79 0.83 0.46
N CYS A 95 10.82 -0.48 0.71
CA CYS A 95 9.61 -1.29 0.94
C CYS A 95 8.82 -0.79 2.16
N LEU A 96 9.51 -0.47 3.25
CA LEU A 96 8.91 0.13 4.44
C LEU A 96 8.24 1.47 4.13
N LEU A 97 8.94 2.36 3.43
CA LEU A 97 8.41 3.68 3.03
C LEU A 97 7.21 3.55 2.07
N ALA A 98 7.25 2.62 1.13
CA ALA A 98 6.14 2.35 0.23
C ALA A 98 4.89 1.95 1.03
N GLY A 99 4.98 1.01 1.96
CA GLY A 99 3.87 0.59 2.81
C GLY A 99 3.33 1.73 3.69
N LEU A 100 4.22 2.60 4.24
CA LEU A 100 3.79 3.80 4.96
C LEU A 100 2.99 4.76 4.08
N ILE A 101 3.40 4.96 2.82
CA ILE A 101 2.70 5.83 1.88
C ILE A 101 1.36 5.21 1.49
N TYR A 102 1.32 3.95 1.03
CA TYR A 102 0.07 3.27 0.67
C TYR A 102 -0.94 3.29 1.81
N GLY A 103 -0.52 2.88 3.02
CA GLY A 103 -1.38 2.91 4.19
C GLY A 103 -1.88 4.32 4.54
N SER A 104 -1.06 5.36 4.37
CA SER A 104 -1.48 6.75 4.63
C SER A 104 -2.53 7.26 3.63
N PHE A 105 -2.46 6.82 2.38
CA PHE A 105 -3.41 7.21 1.33
C PHE A 105 -4.70 6.41 1.36
N LEU A 106 -4.63 5.11 1.67
CA LEU A 106 -5.71 4.15 1.43
C LEU A 106 -6.40 3.69 2.72
N TYR A 107 -5.70 3.64 3.86
CA TYR A 107 -6.24 3.11 5.10
C TYR A 107 -7.49 3.88 5.59
N ARG A 108 -8.56 3.14 5.88
CA ARG A 108 -9.86 3.66 6.34
C ARG A 108 -10.50 4.72 5.44
N ARG A 109 -10.20 4.68 4.15
CA ARG A 109 -10.78 5.61 3.18
C ARG A 109 -11.57 4.86 2.11
N PRO A 110 -12.59 5.50 1.51
CA PRO A 110 -13.39 4.85 0.47
C PRO A 110 -12.52 4.52 -0.75
N THR A 111 -12.78 3.36 -1.35
CA THR A 111 -12.09 2.87 -2.54
C THR A 111 -12.37 3.79 -3.73
N SER A 112 -11.40 4.56 -4.14
CA SER A 112 -11.47 5.46 -5.29
C SER A 112 -10.26 5.23 -6.18
N PHE A 113 -10.50 5.01 -7.47
CA PHE A 113 -9.44 4.78 -8.46
C PHE A 113 -8.39 5.89 -8.45
N TRP A 114 -8.82 7.17 -8.46
CA TRP A 114 -7.89 8.31 -8.47
C TRP A 114 -6.99 8.37 -7.23
N ARG A 115 -7.49 7.90 -6.09
CA ARG A 115 -6.68 7.86 -4.86
C ARG A 115 -5.65 6.74 -4.89
N ILE A 116 -6.04 5.58 -5.42
CA ILE A 116 -5.12 4.46 -5.62
C ILE A 116 -4.05 4.87 -6.62
N LEU A 117 -4.42 5.47 -7.74
CA LEU A 117 -3.49 5.96 -8.75
C LEU A 117 -2.53 7.02 -8.19
N ALA A 118 -3.02 7.94 -7.34
CA ALA A 118 -2.18 8.93 -6.68
C ALA A 118 -1.16 8.28 -5.72
N ALA A 119 -1.58 7.25 -4.96
CA ALA A 119 -0.68 6.50 -4.10
C ALA A 119 0.39 5.77 -4.91
N GLU A 120 -0.01 5.06 -5.98
CA GLU A 120 0.89 4.36 -6.91
C GLU A 120 1.91 5.31 -7.54
N LEU A 121 1.47 6.44 -8.08
CA LEU A 121 2.36 7.43 -8.69
C LEU A 121 3.33 8.02 -7.65
N THR A 122 2.86 8.27 -6.43
CA THR A 122 3.72 8.79 -5.36
C THR A 122 4.80 7.78 -5.00
N VAL A 123 4.45 6.51 -4.81
CA VAL A 123 5.42 5.44 -4.52
C VAL A 123 6.33 5.19 -5.71
N ALA A 124 5.79 5.16 -6.92
CA ALA A 124 6.58 4.98 -8.15
C ALA A 124 7.66 6.06 -8.31
N LEU A 125 7.31 7.32 -8.13
CA LEU A 125 8.24 8.44 -8.33
C LEU A 125 9.20 8.63 -7.15
N LEU A 126 8.69 8.68 -5.90
CA LEU A 126 9.53 8.98 -4.73
C LEU A 126 10.34 7.77 -4.27
N VAL A 127 9.72 6.60 -4.19
CA VAL A 127 10.36 5.42 -3.62
C VAL A 127 11.10 4.62 -4.69
N ASN A 128 10.43 4.24 -5.78
CA ASN A 128 11.02 3.35 -6.76
C ASN A 128 11.99 4.07 -7.71
N VAL A 129 11.65 5.28 -8.18
CA VAL A 129 12.50 6.03 -9.10
C VAL A 129 13.57 6.79 -8.32
N ALA A 130 13.23 7.69 -7.42
CA ALA A 130 14.22 8.52 -6.74
C ALA A 130 15.12 7.69 -5.80
N LEU A 131 14.54 7.15 -4.70
CA LEU A 131 15.31 6.41 -3.70
C LEU A 131 15.86 5.09 -4.23
N GLY A 132 15.07 4.33 -5.00
CA GLY A 132 15.52 3.06 -5.56
C GLY A 132 16.67 3.20 -6.55
N THR A 133 16.67 4.24 -7.38
CA THR A 133 17.79 4.52 -8.29
C THR A 133 19.02 4.99 -7.53
N PHE A 134 18.83 5.81 -6.49
CA PHE A 134 19.92 6.27 -5.63
C PHE A 134 20.66 5.07 -4.99
N TRP A 135 19.95 4.16 -4.33
CA TRP A 135 20.57 2.99 -3.71
C TRP A 135 21.28 2.08 -4.71
N LEU A 136 20.65 1.83 -5.87
CA LEU A 136 21.28 1.00 -6.89
C LEU A 136 22.51 1.66 -7.51
N SER A 137 22.50 2.97 -7.71
CA SER A 137 23.65 3.68 -8.26
C SER A 137 24.87 3.57 -7.33
N GLN A 138 24.64 3.64 -6.02
CA GLN A 138 25.70 3.47 -5.00
C GLN A 138 26.28 2.06 -5.01
N PHE A 139 25.43 1.03 -5.13
CA PHE A 139 25.89 -0.37 -5.07
C PHE A 139 26.50 -0.89 -6.37
N TYR A 140 25.97 -0.48 -7.51
CA TYR A 140 26.44 -0.98 -8.81
C TYR A 140 27.42 -0.03 -9.53
N GLY A 141 27.76 1.12 -8.91
CA GLY A 141 28.68 2.09 -9.48
C GLY A 141 28.24 2.70 -10.82
N LYS A 142 26.96 2.51 -11.21
CA LYS A 142 26.42 3.08 -12.45
C LYS A 142 25.94 4.49 -12.22
N ALA A 143 26.15 5.36 -13.22
CA ALA A 143 25.68 6.73 -13.14
C ALA A 143 24.17 6.78 -12.93
N PHE A 144 23.72 7.50 -11.90
CA PHE A 144 22.32 7.69 -11.56
C PHE A 144 21.47 8.12 -12.76
N LEU A 145 21.97 9.10 -13.54
CA LEU A 145 21.29 9.65 -14.72
C LEU A 145 21.07 8.63 -15.84
N VAL A 146 21.93 7.62 -15.96
CA VAL A 146 21.80 6.59 -17.01
C VAL A 146 20.68 5.61 -16.67
N MET A 147 20.48 5.30 -15.37
CA MET A 147 19.45 4.37 -14.92
C MET A 147 18.07 5.02 -14.80
N LEU A 148 18.02 6.33 -14.58
CA LEU A 148 16.81 7.09 -14.27
C LEU A 148 15.72 7.00 -15.37
N PRO A 149 16.01 7.24 -16.68
CA PRO A 149 14.98 7.28 -17.71
C PRO A 149 14.31 5.91 -17.92
N ALA A 150 15.07 4.84 -17.94
CA ALA A 150 14.52 3.49 -18.09
C ALA A 150 13.60 3.11 -16.92
N ARG A 151 13.98 3.49 -15.70
CA ARG A 151 13.17 3.26 -14.50
C ARG A 151 11.94 4.14 -14.43
N LEU A 152 12.05 5.40 -14.86
CA LEU A 152 10.93 6.33 -14.91
C LEU A 152 9.85 5.82 -15.86
N ILE A 153 10.22 5.47 -17.09
CA ILE A 153 9.28 4.94 -18.10
C ILE A 153 8.61 3.66 -17.58
N LYS A 154 9.40 2.72 -17.07
CA LYS A 154 8.87 1.47 -16.50
C LYS A 154 7.85 1.71 -15.40
N ASN A 155 8.18 2.54 -14.40
CA ASN A 155 7.32 2.78 -13.27
C ASN A 155 6.07 3.59 -13.64
N LEU A 156 6.20 4.53 -14.59
CA LEU A 156 5.07 5.33 -15.07
C LEU A 156 4.05 4.48 -15.84
N VAL A 157 4.51 3.52 -16.64
CA VAL A 157 3.64 2.57 -17.36
C VAL A 157 3.03 1.54 -16.40
N LYS A 158 3.81 1.10 -15.41
CA LYS A 158 3.36 0.10 -14.43
C LYS A 158 2.32 0.66 -13.46
N ALA A 159 2.47 1.87 -12.99
CA ALA A 159 1.61 2.49 -11.98
C ALA A 159 0.10 2.47 -12.34
N PRO A 160 -0.36 2.84 -13.54
CA PRO A 160 -1.79 2.76 -13.87
C PRO A 160 -2.31 1.32 -13.97
N VAL A 161 -1.46 0.38 -14.39
CA VAL A 161 -1.81 -1.04 -14.48
C VAL A 161 -1.99 -1.63 -13.07
N ASP A 162 -1.04 -1.40 -12.17
CA ASP A 162 -1.11 -1.85 -10.78
C ASP A 162 -2.30 -1.19 -10.06
N ALA A 163 -2.54 0.11 -10.28
CA ALA A 163 -3.69 0.83 -9.73
C ALA A 163 -5.03 0.24 -10.21
N LEU A 164 -5.14 -0.16 -11.48
CA LEU A 164 -6.34 -0.79 -12.01
C LEU A 164 -6.56 -2.17 -11.37
N ILE A 165 -5.52 -2.98 -11.30
CA ILE A 165 -5.60 -4.32 -10.71
C ILE A 165 -5.98 -4.21 -9.22
N LEU A 166 -5.32 -3.36 -8.46
CA LEU A 166 -5.64 -3.14 -7.05
C LEU A 166 -7.07 -2.63 -6.87
N TYR A 167 -7.52 -1.70 -7.71
CA TYR A 167 -8.90 -1.21 -7.68
C TYR A 167 -9.92 -2.32 -7.93
N LEU A 168 -9.69 -3.19 -8.93
CA LEU A 168 -10.57 -4.32 -9.23
C LEU A 168 -10.62 -5.31 -8.06
N VAL A 169 -9.46 -5.70 -7.52
CA VAL A 169 -9.37 -6.61 -6.38
C VAL A 169 -10.10 -6.03 -5.17
N MET A 170 -9.88 -4.75 -4.86
CA MET A 170 -10.57 -4.06 -3.77
C MET A 170 -12.09 -4.05 -3.96
N ARG A 171 -12.58 -3.81 -5.16
CA ARG A 171 -14.02 -3.87 -5.49
C ARG A 171 -14.61 -5.26 -5.30
N VAL A 172 -13.90 -6.30 -5.71
CA VAL A 172 -14.32 -7.69 -5.51
C VAL A 172 -14.42 -8.01 -4.01
N LEU A 173 -13.42 -7.63 -3.22
CA LEU A 173 -13.42 -7.85 -1.77
C LEU A 173 -14.52 -7.05 -1.05
N GLU A 174 -14.80 -5.83 -1.49
CA GLU A 174 -15.93 -5.05 -0.97
C GLU A 174 -17.26 -5.77 -1.22
N ARG A 175 -17.48 -6.29 -2.44
CA ARG A 175 -18.69 -7.05 -2.81
C ARG A 175 -18.79 -8.37 -2.06
N ALA A 176 -17.66 -9.07 -1.87
CA ALA A 176 -17.60 -10.30 -1.09
C ALA A 176 -17.81 -10.11 0.43
N GLY A 177 -17.91 -8.86 0.90
CA GLY A 177 -18.15 -8.55 2.32
C GLY A 177 -16.97 -8.80 3.25
N VAL A 178 -15.78 -9.06 2.71
CA VAL A 178 -14.56 -9.34 3.49
C VAL A 178 -14.25 -8.23 4.49
N PHE A 179 -14.45 -6.97 4.10
CA PHE A 179 -14.28 -5.83 5.00
C PHE A 179 -15.25 -5.82 6.19
N ARG A 180 -16.48 -6.35 6.01
CA ARG A 180 -17.45 -6.52 7.10
C ARG A 180 -17.03 -7.63 8.06
N MET A 181 -16.54 -8.76 7.54
CA MET A 181 -16.06 -9.88 8.35
C MET A 181 -14.84 -9.50 9.20
N LEU A 182 -13.93 -8.72 8.66
CA LEU A 182 -12.74 -8.27 9.38
C LEU A 182 -13.02 -7.11 10.35
N LYS A 183 -14.24 -6.54 10.38
CA LYS A 183 -14.64 -5.35 11.17
C LYS A 183 -13.70 -4.14 11.00
N ILE A 184 -12.94 -4.10 9.91
CA ILE A 184 -11.91 -3.10 9.66
C ILE A 184 -12.52 -1.83 9.05
N PHE A 185 -13.56 -2.00 8.26
CA PHE A 185 -14.31 -0.90 7.65
C PHE A 185 -15.59 -0.64 8.46
N ARG A 186 -15.58 0.30 9.38
CA ARG A 186 -16.78 1.06 9.70
C ARG A 186 -16.84 2.22 8.67
N PRO A 187 -17.70 2.17 7.66
CA PRO A 187 -18.05 3.40 6.97
C PRO A 187 -18.60 4.33 8.05
N ALA A 188 -18.07 5.53 8.15
CA ALA A 188 -18.66 6.55 9.01
C ALA A 188 -20.15 6.61 8.67
N PRO A 189 -21.06 6.49 9.67
CA PRO A 189 -22.49 6.50 9.40
C PRO A 189 -22.79 7.79 8.63
N ARG A 190 -23.44 7.66 7.48
CA ARG A 190 -23.87 8.77 6.60
C ARG A 190 -24.76 9.81 7.30
N SER A 191 -25.04 9.63 8.59
CA SER A 191 -25.99 10.45 9.37
C SER A 191 -25.36 11.65 10.08
N VAL A 192 -24.04 11.87 10.03
CA VAL A 192 -23.43 13.00 10.75
C VAL A 192 -23.42 14.29 9.91
N TRP A 193 -23.63 14.21 8.59
CA TRP A 193 -23.67 15.40 7.71
C TRP A 193 -25.08 15.87 7.35
N GLY A 194 -26.13 15.19 7.81
CA GLY A 194 -27.52 15.47 7.44
C GLY A 194 -28.41 16.03 8.54
N ARG A 195 -27.92 16.29 9.76
CA ARG A 195 -28.78 16.72 10.89
C ARG A 195 -28.34 17.99 11.60
N THR A 196 -27.93 18.97 10.86
CA THR A 196 -27.73 20.34 11.42
C THR A 196 -28.45 21.40 10.60
N LYS A 197 -29.68 21.11 10.19
CA LYS A 197 -30.61 22.19 9.74
C LYS A 197 -32.02 21.65 9.76
N ILE A 198 -32.69 21.68 10.90
CA ILE A 198 -34.11 21.90 11.11
C ILE A 198 -34.31 21.81 12.64
N ARG A 199 -33.95 22.87 13.35
CA ARG A 199 -34.50 23.14 14.69
C ARG A 199 -34.39 24.63 14.93
N GLY A 200 -35.34 25.33 14.43
CA GLY A 200 -35.43 26.76 14.65
C GLY A 200 -36.47 27.42 13.79
N THR A 201 -37.73 27.00 13.90
CA THR A 201 -38.92 27.85 13.63
C THR A 201 -40.14 26.99 13.98
N GLU A 202 -40.48 27.00 15.27
CA GLU A 202 -41.86 26.79 15.71
C GLU A 202 -41.93 26.98 17.21
N LYS A 203 -42.02 28.25 17.62
CA LYS A 203 -42.67 28.70 18.86
C LYS A 203 -42.73 30.22 18.81
N ASN A 204 -43.79 30.74 18.24
CA ASN A 204 -44.49 31.93 18.65
C ASN A 204 -45.72 32.07 17.75
N GLY A 205 -46.84 31.70 18.32
CA GLY A 205 -48.20 31.86 17.82
C GLY A 205 -49.12 31.42 18.89
N ASP A 206 -49.60 32.45 19.62
CA ASP A 206 -50.65 32.55 20.61
C ASP A 206 -50.24 32.42 22.07
#